data_eaa262c70f35f3e7df883ef1c63a837b
#
_entry.id   eaa262c70f35f3e7df883ef1c63a837b
#
_cell.length_a   1.000
_cell.length_b   1.000
_cell.length_c   1.000
_cell.angle_alpha   90.00
_cell.angle_beta   90.00
_cell.angle_gamma   90.00
#
_symmetry.space_group_name_H-M   'P 1'
#
loop_
_entity.id
_entity.type
_entity.pdbx_description
1 polymer ?
#
loop_
_entity_poly.entity_id
_entity_poly.type
_entity_poly.pdbx_seq_one_letter_code
_entity_poly.pdbx_strand_id
1 'polypeptide(L)'
;VREDIKNKLGLVNPMEIMTGFDRPNLFFSVIKVPGKDKPATLMRLLERFSDRSGIIYCSTRKQTELVCGLCKANGVPAVMYHAGMSDIDRMESQEDFIYDRVRIMAATNTFGMGIDKSNVGFVIHYSMPKSPEAYYQEAGRAGRDGTAADCVLLYCPGDVKTAEFFIDNMSGEELTPQ
;
A
#
# COMPACT_ATOMS: atom_id res chain seq x y z
N VAL A 1 -17.48 14.09 -11.30
CA VAL A 1 -17.20 12.66 -11.63
C VAL A 1 -18.49 11.92 -12.02
N ARG A 2 -19.57 11.87 -11.17
CA ARG A 2 -20.78 11.07 -11.47
C ARG A 2 -21.51 11.57 -12.72
N GLU A 3 -21.82 12.84 -12.78
CA GLU A 3 -22.44 13.46 -13.97
C GLU A 3 -21.57 13.30 -15.22
N ASP A 4 -20.26 13.38 -15.03
CA ASP A 4 -19.29 13.18 -16.11
C ASP A 4 -19.31 11.75 -16.65
N ILE A 5 -19.43 10.74 -15.76
CA ILE A 5 -19.61 9.34 -16.14
C ILE A 5 -20.91 9.14 -16.93
N LYS A 6 -22.04 9.68 -16.45
CA LYS A 6 -23.33 9.60 -17.14
C LYS A 6 -23.25 10.19 -18.54
N ASN A 7 -22.67 11.39 -18.63
CA ASN A 7 -22.55 12.11 -19.90
C ASN A 7 -21.61 11.38 -20.89
N LYS A 8 -20.44 10.93 -20.43
CA LYS A 8 -19.47 10.23 -21.29
C LYS A 8 -19.94 8.86 -21.77
N LEU A 9 -20.71 8.15 -20.95
CA LEU A 9 -21.27 6.86 -21.30
C LEU A 9 -22.66 6.94 -21.98
N GLY A 10 -23.24 8.13 -22.10
CA GLY A 10 -24.56 8.33 -22.71
C GLY A 10 -25.70 7.61 -21.96
N LEU A 11 -25.59 7.49 -20.63
CA LEU A 11 -26.56 6.74 -19.83
C LEU A 11 -27.89 7.52 -19.72
N VAL A 12 -28.98 6.87 -20.09
CA VAL A 12 -30.34 7.43 -19.99
C VAL A 12 -31.02 6.83 -18.76
N ASN A 13 -31.38 7.68 -17.78
CA ASN A 13 -32.02 7.27 -16.52
C ASN A 13 -31.35 6.05 -15.82
N PRO A 14 -30.03 6.06 -15.57
CA PRO A 14 -29.35 4.96 -14.94
C PRO A 14 -29.82 4.78 -13.49
N MET A 15 -29.93 3.53 -13.04
CA MET A 15 -30.05 3.25 -11.61
C MET A 15 -28.72 3.58 -10.92
N GLU A 16 -28.76 4.51 -9.96
CA GLU A 16 -27.60 4.87 -9.17
C GLU A 16 -27.63 4.16 -7.82
N ILE A 17 -26.68 3.26 -7.62
CA ILE A 17 -26.49 2.60 -6.33
C ILE A 17 -25.25 3.20 -5.67
N MET A 18 -25.43 3.79 -4.50
CA MET A 18 -24.34 4.34 -3.69
C MET A 18 -24.17 3.49 -2.44
N THR A 19 -23.08 2.75 -2.40
CA THR A 19 -22.57 2.18 -1.15
C THR A 19 -21.63 3.20 -0.49
N GLY A 20 -21.66 3.32 0.83
CA GLY A 20 -20.72 4.18 1.56
C GLY A 20 -19.26 3.75 1.33
N PHE A 21 -18.33 4.63 1.67
CA PHE A 21 -16.89 4.32 1.66
C PHE A 21 -16.48 3.46 2.86
N ASP A 22 -17.42 3.18 3.76
CA ASP A 22 -17.13 2.40 4.97
C ASP A 22 -16.78 0.95 4.64
N ARG A 23 -15.69 0.50 5.24
CA ARG A 23 -15.16 -0.86 5.12
C ARG A 23 -15.06 -1.46 6.52
N PRO A 24 -16.17 -1.93 7.11
CA PRO A 24 -16.24 -2.38 8.50
C PRO A 24 -15.36 -3.61 8.78
N ASN A 25 -14.91 -4.29 7.75
CA ASN A 25 -13.99 -5.42 7.86
C ASN A 25 -12.49 -5.02 7.94
N LEU A 26 -12.16 -3.71 7.84
CA LEU A 26 -10.78 -3.23 7.96
C LEU A 26 -10.51 -2.68 9.36
N PHE A 27 -9.50 -3.20 10.03
CA PHE A 27 -9.06 -2.77 11.36
C PHE A 27 -7.81 -1.89 11.24
N PHE A 28 -8.01 -0.57 11.43
CA PHE A 28 -6.93 0.41 11.35
C PHE A 28 -6.22 0.54 12.70
N SER A 29 -4.88 0.47 12.67
CA SER A 29 -4.04 0.66 13.85
C SER A 29 -2.78 1.45 13.52
N VAL A 30 -2.29 2.22 14.51
CA VAL A 30 -1.04 2.97 14.41
C VAL A 30 -0.11 2.51 15.53
N ILE A 31 1.08 2.05 15.17
CA ILE A 31 2.11 1.67 16.11
C ILE A 31 3.21 2.73 16.07
N LYS A 32 3.34 3.49 17.14
CA LYS A 32 4.45 4.44 17.29
C LYS A 32 5.72 3.68 17.61
N VAL A 33 6.72 3.81 16.73
CA VAL A 33 7.98 3.06 16.84
C VAL A 33 9.16 3.91 16.39
N PRO A 34 10.29 3.90 17.13
CA PRO A 34 11.53 4.52 16.66
C PRO A 34 11.98 3.91 15.34
N GLY A 35 12.57 4.72 14.44
CA GLY A 35 12.98 4.24 13.11
C GLY A 35 13.87 3.01 13.14
N LYS A 36 14.81 2.95 14.10
CA LYS A 36 15.72 1.80 14.29
C LYS A 36 15.01 0.49 14.69
N ASP A 37 13.84 0.59 15.29
CA ASP A 37 13.07 -0.55 15.80
C ASP A 37 11.98 -1.02 14.82
N LYS A 38 11.75 -0.26 13.72
CA LYS A 38 10.79 -0.65 12.66
C LYS A 38 11.06 -2.04 12.09
N PRO A 39 12.31 -2.45 11.77
CA PRO A 39 12.58 -3.80 11.26
C PRO A 39 12.11 -4.91 12.20
N ALA A 40 12.45 -4.82 13.48
CA ALA A 40 12.06 -5.81 14.48
C ALA A 40 10.54 -5.82 14.71
N THR A 41 9.89 -4.65 14.68
CA THR A 41 8.45 -4.53 14.81
C THR A 41 7.73 -5.13 13.59
N LEU A 42 8.25 -4.89 12.39
CA LEU A 42 7.73 -5.50 11.17
C LEU A 42 7.78 -7.04 11.26
N MET A 43 8.91 -7.61 11.66
CA MET A 43 9.05 -9.06 11.76
C MET A 43 8.06 -9.67 12.74
N ARG A 44 7.83 -9.05 13.90
CA ARG A 44 6.80 -9.49 14.87
C ARG A 44 5.39 -9.44 14.29
N LEU A 45 5.06 -8.43 13.48
CA LEU A 45 3.78 -8.35 12.79
C LEU A 45 3.65 -9.46 11.74
N LEU A 46 4.70 -9.73 10.95
CA LEU A 46 4.68 -10.79 9.94
C LEU A 46 4.57 -12.19 10.56
N GLU A 47 5.11 -12.39 11.76
CA GLU A 47 4.92 -13.60 12.55
C GLU A 47 3.46 -13.74 13.02
N ARG A 48 2.89 -12.65 13.57
CA ARG A 48 1.46 -12.61 13.96
C ARG A 48 0.52 -12.88 12.79
N PHE A 49 0.89 -12.46 11.58
CA PHE A 49 0.11 -12.63 10.35
C PHE A 49 0.64 -13.77 9.47
N SER A 50 1.23 -14.81 10.08
CA SER A 50 1.97 -15.87 9.36
C SER A 50 1.13 -16.68 8.37
N ASP A 51 -0.17 -16.75 8.58
CA ASP A 51 -1.16 -17.47 7.78
C ASP A 51 -1.83 -16.64 6.67
N ARG A 52 -1.45 -15.34 6.55
CA ARG A 52 -2.11 -14.39 5.64
C ARG A 52 -1.14 -13.78 4.64
N SER A 53 -1.63 -13.49 3.44
CA SER A 53 -0.93 -12.68 2.44
C SER A 53 -1.07 -11.19 2.77
N GLY A 54 -0.03 -10.40 2.50
CA GLY A 54 -0.06 -8.98 2.79
C GLY A 54 0.84 -8.12 1.95
N ILE A 55 0.56 -6.81 2.00
CA ILE A 55 1.32 -5.78 1.29
C ILE A 55 2.02 -4.90 2.30
N ILE A 56 3.30 -4.59 2.06
CA ILE A 56 4.09 -3.65 2.86
C ILE A 56 4.43 -2.44 2.00
N TYR A 57 3.83 -1.28 2.30
CA TYR A 57 4.10 -0.05 1.59
C TYR A 57 5.29 0.70 2.17
N CYS A 58 6.22 1.07 1.28
CA CYS A 58 7.44 1.80 1.55
C CYS A 58 7.48 3.12 0.76
N SER A 59 8.12 4.16 1.29
CA SER A 59 8.18 5.47 0.63
C SER A 59 9.19 5.55 -0.52
N THR A 60 10.22 4.70 -0.52
CA THR A 60 11.31 4.73 -1.51
C THR A 60 11.65 3.35 -2.06
N ARG A 61 12.24 3.30 -3.26
CA ARG A 61 12.75 2.06 -3.89
C ARG A 61 13.74 1.34 -2.97
N LYS A 62 14.74 2.06 -2.47
CA LYS A 62 15.76 1.51 -1.56
C LYS A 62 15.16 0.89 -0.29
N GLN A 63 14.14 1.52 0.27
CA GLN A 63 13.45 0.99 1.44
C GLN A 63 12.66 -0.28 1.09
N THR A 64 12.03 -0.33 -0.09
CA THR A 64 11.32 -1.51 -0.59
C THR A 64 12.28 -2.70 -0.72
N GLU A 65 13.46 -2.47 -1.31
CA GLU A 65 14.52 -3.48 -1.45
C GLU A 65 15.01 -3.99 -0.08
N LEU A 66 15.26 -3.06 0.86
CA LEU A 66 15.68 -3.40 2.22
C LEU A 66 14.62 -4.22 2.97
N VAL A 67 13.34 -3.83 2.87
CA VAL A 67 12.23 -4.55 3.53
C VAL A 67 12.04 -5.94 2.90
N CYS A 68 12.09 -6.06 1.59
CA CYS A 68 12.05 -7.36 0.90
C CYS A 68 13.21 -8.26 1.31
N GLY A 69 14.42 -7.72 1.33
CA GLY A 69 15.63 -8.43 1.79
C GLY A 69 15.53 -8.88 3.25
N LEU A 70 14.99 -8.01 4.12
CA LEU A 70 14.76 -8.36 5.53
C LEU A 70 13.77 -9.53 5.66
N CYS A 71 12.68 -9.52 4.92
CA CYS A 71 11.72 -10.63 4.92
C CYS A 71 12.40 -11.94 4.51
N LYS A 72 13.10 -11.95 3.38
CA LYS A 72 13.81 -13.12 2.86
C LYS A 72 14.87 -13.65 3.83
N ALA A 73 15.66 -12.76 4.44
CA ALA A 73 16.69 -13.12 5.41
C ALA A 73 16.12 -13.79 6.68
N ASN A 74 14.84 -13.53 6.99
CA ASN A 74 14.13 -14.16 8.12
C ASN A 74 13.19 -15.30 7.68
N GLY A 75 13.40 -15.86 6.48
CA GLY A 75 12.63 -17.00 5.99
C GLY A 75 11.17 -16.68 5.59
N VAL A 76 10.83 -15.40 5.42
CA VAL A 76 9.50 -14.99 4.96
C VAL A 76 9.53 -14.80 3.44
N PRO A 77 8.81 -15.64 2.65
CA PRO A 77 8.75 -15.48 1.20
C PRO A 77 8.18 -14.12 0.82
N ALA A 78 8.95 -13.32 0.12
CA ALA A 78 8.58 -11.96 -0.26
C ALA A 78 9.11 -11.62 -1.66
N VAL A 79 8.35 -10.80 -2.38
CA VAL A 79 8.77 -10.13 -3.62
C VAL A 79 8.65 -8.62 -3.45
N MET A 80 9.25 -7.89 -4.38
CA MET A 80 9.19 -6.42 -4.35
C MET A 80 8.59 -5.88 -5.64
N TYR A 81 8.06 -4.64 -5.55
CA TYR A 81 7.51 -3.93 -6.71
C TYR A 81 7.79 -2.43 -6.60
N HIS A 82 8.51 -1.87 -7.54
CA HIS A 82 8.73 -0.44 -7.65
C HIS A 82 9.13 -0.04 -9.08
N ALA A 83 8.99 1.23 -9.42
CA ALA A 83 9.21 1.75 -10.77
C ALA A 83 10.69 1.65 -11.28
N GLY A 84 11.63 1.25 -10.44
CA GLY A 84 13.03 1.02 -10.83
C GLY A 84 13.33 -0.39 -11.32
N MET A 85 12.36 -1.30 -11.24
CA MET A 85 12.48 -2.67 -11.75
C MET A 85 12.18 -2.72 -13.25
N SER A 86 12.70 -3.74 -13.95
CA SER A 86 12.29 -4.03 -15.32
C SER A 86 10.80 -4.40 -15.39
N ASP A 87 10.20 -4.29 -16.56
CA ASP A 87 8.80 -4.68 -16.75
C ASP A 87 8.60 -6.18 -16.50
N ILE A 88 9.59 -6.99 -16.88
CA ILE A 88 9.59 -8.44 -16.67
C ILE A 88 9.60 -8.75 -15.18
N ASP A 89 10.57 -8.21 -14.43
CA ASP A 89 10.66 -8.46 -12.98
C ASP A 89 9.40 -7.99 -12.23
N ARG A 90 8.79 -6.87 -12.67
CA ARG A 90 7.54 -6.39 -12.09
C ARG A 90 6.38 -7.35 -12.34
N MET A 91 6.28 -7.86 -13.56
CA MET A 91 5.26 -8.83 -13.94
C MET A 91 5.41 -10.13 -13.16
N GLU A 92 6.62 -10.70 -13.09
CA GLU A 92 6.90 -11.92 -12.33
C GLU A 92 6.59 -11.75 -10.84
N SER A 93 7.05 -10.66 -10.23
CA SER A 93 6.76 -10.34 -8.82
C SER A 93 5.26 -10.21 -8.55
N GLN A 94 4.53 -9.59 -9.47
CA GLN A 94 3.09 -9.44 -9.38
C GLN A 94 2.38 -10.78 -9.48
N GLU A 95 2.75 -11.62 -10.44
CA GLU A 95 2.18 -12.95 -10.62
C GLU A 95 2.46 -13.84 -9.40
N ASP A 96 3.69 -13.84 -8.90
CA ASP A 96 4.06 -14.61 -7.72
C ASP A 96 3.19 -14.25 -6.50
N PHE A 97 2.89 -12.97 -6.34
CA PHE A 97 2.01 -12.51 -5.28
C PHE A 97 0.53 -12.83 -5.54
N ILE A 98 0.03 -12.62 -6.78
CA ILE A 98 -1.37 -12.87 -7.13
C ILE A 98 -1.72 -14.36 -6.99
N TYR A 99 -0.83 -15.25 -7.44
CA TYR A 99 -1.03 -16.70 -7.41
C TYR A 99 -0.58 -17.37 -6.11
N ASP A 100 -0.37 -16.61 -5.03
CA ASP A 100 0.04 -17.10 -3.71
C ASP A 100 1.34 -17.93 -3.69
N ARG A 101 2.23 -17.76 -4.68
CA ARG A 101 3.56 -18.36 -4.68
C ARG A 101 4.45 -17.72 -3.61
N VAL A 102 4.22 -16.44 -3.34
CA VAL A 102 4.78 -15.69 -2.22
C VAL A 102 3.69 -14.98 -1.45
N ARG A 103 3.90 -14.84 -0.15
CA ARG A 103 2.90 -14.30 0.75
C ARG A 103 3.02 -12.78 0.96
N ILE A 104 4.20 -12.20 0.73
CA ILE A 104 4.47 -10.78 1.00
C ILE A 104 4.88 -10.04 -0.27
N MET A 105 4.21 -8.91 -0.50
CA MET A 105 4.61 -7.90 -1.48
C MET A 105 5.14 -6.66 -0.76
N ALA A 106 6.44 -6.38 -0.90
CA ALA A 106 7.00 -5.08 -0.50
C ALA A 106 6.93 -4.12 -1.70
N ALA A 107 6.33 -2.94 -1.55
CA ALA A 107 6.08 -2.07 -2.69
C ALA A 107 6.13 -0.58 -2.38
N THR A 108 6.40 0.23 -3.41
CA THR A 108 6.09 1.66 -3.39
C THR A 108 4.62 1.88 -3.78
N ASN A 109 4.13 3.12 -3.65
CA ASN A 109 2.76 3.52 -4.01
C ASN A 109 2.37 3.24 -5.48
N THR A 110 3.34 2.96 -6.35
CA THR A 110 3.08 2.57 -7.75
C THR A 110 2.46 1.18 -7.87
N PHE A 111 2.58 0.35 -6.84
CA PHE A 111 1.96 -0.96 -6.80
C PHE A 111 0.47 -0.84 -6.51
N GLY A 112 -0.33 -1.47 -7.34
CA GLY A 112 -1.75 -1.65 -7.07
C GLY A 112 -2.71 -1.08 -8.10
N MET A 113 -2.30 -0.25 -9.05
CA MET A 113 -3.16 0.09 -10.18
C MET A 113 -3.39 -1.17 -11.02
N GLY A 114 -4.63 -1.68 -11.03
CA GLY A 114 -5.01 -2.88 -11.79
C GLY A 114 -4.74 -4.22 -11.11
N ILE A 115 -4.33 -4.26 -9.84
CA ILE A 115 -4.14 -5.52 -9.11
C ILE A 115 -5.45 -5.93 -8.45
N ASP A 116 -5.93 -7.09 -8.87
CA ASP A 116 -7.12 -7.73 -8.30
C ASP A 116 -6.73 -9.01 -7.56
N LYS A 117 -6.26 -8.83 -6.30
CA LYS A 117 -6.06 -9.91 -5.34
C LYS A 117 -7.02 -9.69 -4.18
N SER A 118 -8.01 -10.55 -4.06
CA SER A 118 -9.09 -10.40 -3.08
C SER A 118 -8.70 -10.80 -1.66
N ASN A 119 -7.79 -11.78 -1.51
CA ASN A 119 -7.40 -12.40 -0.25
C ASN A 119 -6.19 -11.73 0.43
N VAL A 120 -6.02 -10.42 0.29
CA VAL A 120 -5.01 -9.66 1.04
C VAL A 120 -5.49 -9.49 2.47
N GLY A 121 -4.89 -10.22 3.41
CA GLY A 121 -5.31 -10.24 4.82
C GLY A 121 -4.77 -9.09 5.66
N PHE A 122 -3.73 -8.39 5.19
CA PHE A 122 -3.22 -7.19 5.87
C PHE A 122 -2.48 -6.24 4.93
N VAL A 123 -2.45 -4.97 5.31
CA VAL A 123 -1.61 -3.93 4.72
C VAL A 123 -0.80 -3.27 5.82
N ILE A 124 0.53 -3.24 5.68
CA ILE A 124 1.43 -2.53 6.60
C ILE A 124 2.04 -1.35 5.87
N HIS A 125 1.83 -0.14 6.39
CA HIS A 125 2.56 1.04 5.97
C HIS A 125 3.84 1.14 6.82
N TYR A 126 4.96 0.74 6.22
CA TYR A 126 6.29 0.85 6.85
C TYR A 126 6.76 2.29 6.94
N SER A 127 6.30 3.12 6.00
CA SER A 127 6.48 4.57 5.99
C SER A 127 5.13 5.27 5.96
N MET A 128 5.11 6.52 6.41
CA MET A 128 3.93 7.35 6.34
C MET A 128 3.50 7.56 4.88
N PRO A 129 2.22 7.35 4.55
CA PRO A 129 1.69 7.62 3.21
C PRO A 129 1.68 9.14 2.93
N LYS A 130 1.63 9.49 1.65
CA LYS A 130 1.73 10.89 1.20
C LYS A 130 0.49 11.74 1.54
N SER A 131 -0.67 11.11 1.65
CA SER A 131 -1.92 11.77 2.02
C SER A 131 -2.89 10.78 2.67
N PRO A 132 -3.94 11.25 3.38
CA PRO A 132 -5.00 10.41 3.90
C PRO A 132 -5.71 9.59 2.81
N GLU A 133 -5.91 10.18 1.62
CA GLU A 133 -6.53 9.51 0.48
C GLU A 133 -5.66 8.35 -0.02
N ALA A 134 -4.34 8.58 -0.15
CA ALA A 134 -3.38 7.53 -0.51
C ALA A 134 -3.39 6.42 0.54
N TYR A 135 -3.38 6.77 1.83
CA TYR A 135 -3.48 5.80 2.92
C TYR A 135 -4.73 4.93 2.79
N TYR A 136 -5.89 5.54 2.56
CA TYR A 136 -7.16 4.83 2.44
C TYR A 136 -7.21 3.94 1.19
N GLN A 137 -6.70 4.42 0.06
CA GLN A 137 -6.62 3.65 -1.19
C GLN A 137 -5.68 2.44 -1.07
N GLU A 138 -4.53 2.61 -0.42
CA GLU A 138 -3.54 1.56 -0.19
C GLU A 138 -4.06 0.53 0.82
N ALA A 139 -4.60 0.97 1.96
CA ALA A 139 -5.23 0.13 2.97
C ALA A 139 -6.46 -0.63 2.42
N GLY A 140 -7.24 0.02 1.55
CA GLY A 140 -8.42 -0.55 0.91
C GLY A 140 -8.17 -1.74 -0.02
N ARG A 141 -6.91 -2.12 -0.24
CA ARG A 141 -6.54 -3.35 -0.94
C ARG A 141 -6.71 -4.60 -0.08
N ALA A 142 -6.70 -4.44 1.24
CA ALA A 142 -6.96 -5.52 2.17
C ALA A 142 -8.45 -5.89 2.20
N GLY A 143 -8.75 -7.16 2.46
CA GLY A 143 -10.09 -7.65 2.72
C GLY A 143 -11.12 -7.38 1.63
N ARG A 144 -10.75 -7.44 0.35
CA ARG A 144 -11.70 -7.25 -0.76
C ARG A 144 -12.72 -8.37 -0.86
N ASP A 145 -12.38 -9.52 -0.34
CA ASP A 145 -13.27 -10.69 -0.19
C ASP A 145 -14.29 -10.54 0.97
N GLY A 146 -14.24 -9.42 1.70
CA GLY A 146 -15.08 -9.15 2.87
C GLY A 146 -14.55 -9.75 4.17
N THR A 147 -13.44 -10.48 4.16
CA THR A 147 -12.82 -11.00 5.39
C THR A 147 -12.18 -9.90 6.22
N ALA A 148 -12.04 -10.15 7.52
CA ALA A 148 -11.38 -9.24 8.44
C ALA A 148 -9.90 -9.04 8.04
N ALA A 149 -9.46 -7.80 7.93
CA ALA A 149 -8.11 -7.47 7.53
C ALA A 149 -7.51 -6.34 8.38
N ASP A 150 -6.21 -6.44 8.66
CA ASP A 150 -5.47 -5.48 9.48
C ASP A 150 -4.76 -4.43 8.60
N CYS A 151 -4.94 -3.14 8.92
CA CYS A 151 -4.27 -2.02 8.30
C CYS A 151 -3.40 -1.33 9.34
N VAL A 152 -2.08 -1.56 9.29
CA VAL A 152 -1.14 -1.12 10.32
C VAL A 152 -0.23 -0.03 9.79
N LEU A 153 -0.16 1.11 10.46
CA LEU A 153 0.83 2.15 10.19
C LEU A 153 1.96 2.11 11.22
N LEU A 154 3.19 1.89 10.77
CA LEU A 154 4.39 2.03 11.61
C LEU A 154 4.84 3.49 11.62
N TYR A 155 4.34 4.24 12.58
CA TYR A 155 4.60 5.67 12.70
C TYR A 155 5.93 5.96 13.41
N CYS A 156 6.79 6.73 12.78
CA CYS A 156 7.96 7.33 13.40
C CYS A 156 7.89 8.86 13.30
N PRO A 157 8.20 9.62 14.37
CA PRO A 157 8.22 11.09 14.28
C PRO A 157 9.12 11.66 13.18
N GLY A 158 10.19 10.92 12.80
CA GLY A 158 11.03 11.30 11.66
C GLY A 158 10.34 11.23 10.30
N ASP A 159 9.26 10.43 10.17
CA ASP A 159 8.52 10.32 8.91
C ASP A 159 7.79 11.62 8.58
N VAL A 160 7.37 12.41 9.59
CA VAL A 160 6.71 13.71 9.42
C VAL A 160 7.64 14.69 8.70
N LYS A 161 8.90 14.78 9.14
CA LYS A 161 9.89 15.67 8.49
C LYS A 161 10.11 15.30 7.03
N THR A 162 10.06 14.02 6.71
CA THR A 162 10.17 13.55 5.32
C THR A 162 8.92 13.92 4.50
N ALA A 163 7.73 13.83 5.09
CA ALA A 163 6.49 14.23 4.45
C ALA A 163 6.43 15.75 4.24
N GLU A 164 6.81 16.55 5.24
CA GLU A 164 6.92 18.01 5.15
C GLU A 164 7.88 18.42 4.03
N PHE A 165 9.06 17.81 3.96
CA PHE A 165 10.03 18.05 2.88
C PHE A 165 9.44 17.81 1.48
N PHE A 166 8.65 16.77 1.29
CA PHE A 166 7.99 16.52 0.00
C PHE A 166 6.87 17.52 -0.31
N ILE A 167 6.11 17.95 0.70
CA ILE A 167 5.05 18.96 0.54
C ILE A 167 5.67 20.29 0.13
N ASP A 168 6.73 20.73 0.83
CA ASP A 168 7.40 22.00 0.58
C ASP A 168 8.03 22.05 -0.83
N ASN A 169 8.59 20.92 -1.30
CA ASN A 169 9.17 20.85 -2.64
C ASN A 169 8.12 20.77 -3.76
N MET A 170 6.95 20.19 -3.51
CA MET A 170 5.85 20.18 -4.49
C MET A 170 5.22 21.56 -4.65
N SER A 171 5.16 22.35 -3.57
CA SER A 171 4.63 23.73 -3.60
C SER A 171 5.55 24.71 -4.35
N GLY A 172 6.82 24.36 -4.53
CA GLY A 172 7.79 25.19 -5.26
C GLY A 172 7.76 25.07 -6.79
N GLU A 173 7.19 24.00 -7.34
CA GLU A 173 7.11 23.78 -8.79
C GLU A 173 5.85 24.38 -9.45
N GLU A 174 4.82 24.72 -8.68
CA GLU A 174 3.56 25.29 -9.22
C GLU A 174 3.55 26.84 -9.35
N LEU A 175 4.63 27.55 -9.02
CA LEU A 175 4.68 29.01 -8.98
C LEU A 175 5.52 29.67 -10.09
N THR A 176 5.70 29.04 -11.25
CA THR A 176 6.20 29.72 -12.45
C THR A 176 5.10 29.85 -13.49
N PRO A 177 4.38 31.01 -13.55
CA PRO A 177 3.52 31.30 -14.69
C PRO A 177 4.40 31.69 -15.89
N GLN A 178 4.19 31.02 -17.01
CA GLN A 178 4.59 31.52 -18.32
C GLN A 178 3.58 32.54 -18.81
#